data_d0f04ce00d5c383c5a4fd208b948b6ba
#
_entry.id   d0f04ce00d5c383c5a4fd208b948b6ba
#
_cell.length_a   1.000
_cell.length_b   1.000
_cell.length_c   1.000
_cell.angle_alpha   90.00
_cell.angle_beta   90.00
_cell.angle_gamma   90.00
#
_symmetry.space_group_name_H-M   'P 1'
#
loop_
_entity.id
_entity.type
_entity.pdbx_description
1 polymer ?
#
loop_
_entity_poly.entity_id
_entity_poly.type
_entity_poly.pdbx_seq_one_letter_code
_entity_poly.pdbx_strand_id
1 'polypeptide(L)'
;MISIGIDPGINGGICILDTKPRNTTIHADKCPKTVKDMADYLSLHVWDSKQSLCIIEKVHSFPGQGVVSTFTFGKNYGQWLGILASLDIPYIEVPPKNWMKFYGAMPKDKKERKNHLKHLAQGIIPQVKVTLYIADAILLANYCKRQYIQVYRP
;
A
#
# COMPACT_ATOMS: atom_id res chain seq x y z
N MET A 1 -2.65 -12.90 10.42
CA MET A 1 -3.27 -12.38 9.18
C MET A 1 -2.40 -11.28 8.59
N ILE A 2 -2.22 -11.32 7.28
CA ILE A 2 -1.31 -10.46 6.55
C ILE A 2 -2.10 -9.31 5.91
N SER A 3 -1.75 -8.08 6.26
CA SER A 3 -2.33 -6.87 5.67
C SER A 3 -1.31 -6.24 4.74
N ILE A 4 -1.68 -6.03 3.50
CA ILE A 4 -0.81 -5.48 2.47
C ILE A 4 -1.33 -4.11 2.06
N GLY A 5 -0.44 -3.14 1.94
CA GLY A 5 -0.73 -1.81 1.38
C GLY A 5 0.18 -1.52 0.21
N ILE A 6 -0.39 -1.14 -0.91
CA ILE A 6 0.36 -0.77 -2.13
C ILE A 6 -0.05 0.62 -2.57
N ASP A 7 0.93 1.52 -2.61
CA ASP A 7 0.87 2.79 -3.32
C ASP A 7 1.59 2.61 -4.67
N PRO A 8 0.85 2.49 -5.80
CA PRO A 8 1.45 2.21 -7.10
C PRO A 8 2.28 3.38 -7.63
N GLY A 9 3.25 3.05 -8.48
CA GLY A 9 4.08 4.03 -9.19
C GLY A 9 5.55 3.97 -8.80
N ILE A 10 6.39 4.62 -9.61
CA ILE A 10 7.85 4.62 -9.45
C ILE A 10 8.30 5.22 -8.11
N ASN A 11 7.50 6.15 -7.58
CA ASN A 11 7.72 6.81 -6.30
C ASN A 11 6.78 6.31 -5.20
N GLY A 12 6.06 5.25 -5.45
CA GLY A 12 5.22 4.58 -4.49
C GLY A 12 5.99 3.56 -3.65
N GLY A 13 5.23 2.77 -2.90
CA GLY A 13 5.79 1.76 -2.00
C GLY A 13 4.86 0.58 -1.77
N ILE A 14 5.40 -0.40 -1.08
CA ILE A 14 4.67 -1.57 -0.58
C ILE A 14 4.93 -1.74 0.91
N CYS A 15 3.89 -2.10 1.65
CA CYS A 15 4.02 -2.47 3.06
C CYS A 15 3.25 -3.76 3.33
N ILE A 16 3.88 -4.68 4.05
CA ILE A 16 3.29 -5.93 4.51
C ILE A 16 3.37 -5.97 6.03
N LEU A 17 2.23 -6.09 6.68
CA LEU A 17 2.07 -6.24 8.12
C LEU A 17 1.59 -7.67 8.41
N ASP A 18 2.48 -8.55 8.81
CA ASP A 18 2.11 -9.89 9.28
C ASP A 18 1.88 -9.84 10.79
N THR A 19 0.61 -9.78 11.17
CA THR A 19 0.19 -9.70 12.57
C THR A 19 -0.06 -11.08 13.15
N LYS A 20 0.82 -11.51 14.04
CA LYS A 20 0.71 -12.71 14.87
C LYS A 20 0.32 -12.32 16.31
N PRO A 21 -0.24 -13.24 17.14
CA PRO A 21 -0.73 -12.90 18.48
C PRO A 21 0.28 -12.20 19.40
N ARG A 22 1.56 -12.45 19.22
CA ARG A 22 2.64 -11.91 20.08
C ARG A 22 3.67 -11.05 19.35
N ASN A 23 3.57 -10.95 18.02
CA ASN A 23 4.54 -10.23 17.21
C ASN A 23 3.91 -9.73 15.91
N THR A 24 4.36 -8.58 15.43
CA THR A 24 4.03 -8.06 14.09
C THR A 24 5.33 -7.93 13.32
N THR A 25 5.45 -8.69 12.25
CA THR A 25 6.55 -8.52 11.29
C THR A 25 6.17 -7.46 10.27
N ILE A 26 7.09 -6.57 9.96
CA ILE A 26 6.86 -5.43 9.07
C ILE A 26 7.91 -5.46 7.97
N HIS A 27 7.43 -5.45 6.74
CA HIS A 27 8.24 -5.22 5.55
C HIS A 27 7.68 -4.00 4.84
N ALA A 28 8.49 -2.97 4.66
CA ALA A 28 8.04 -1.72 4.02
C ALA A 28 9.18 -1.16 3.15
N ASP A 29 8.97 -1.19 1.85
CA ASP A 29 9.97 -0.83 0.85
C ASP A 29 9.38 0.04 -0.24
N LYS A 30 10.27 0.77 -0.93
CA LYS A 30 9.91 1.45 -2.17
C LYS A 30 9.42 0.43 -3.20
N CYS A 31 8.48 0.83 -4.05
CA CYS A 31 7.96 0.00 -5.12
C CYS A 31 9.12 -0.63 -5.94
N PRO A 32 9.17 -1.97 -6.05
CA PRO A 32 10.20 -2.64 -6.84
C PRO A 32 10.14 -2.21 -8.31
N LYS A 33 11.28 -2.20 -8.99
CA LYS A 33 11.40 -1.61 -10.33
C LYS A 33 10.90 -2.52 -11.45
N THR A 34 11.04 -3.84 -11.31
CA THR A 34 10.64 -4.79 -12.34
C THR A 34 9.44 -5.63 -11.90
N VAL A 35 8.68 -6.13 -12.87
CA VAL A 35 7.53 -7.03 -12.60
C VAL A 35 7.97 -8.26 -11.82
N LYS A 36 9.16 -8.78 -12.15
CA LYS A 36 9.72 -9.93 -11.45
C LYS A 36 9.98 -9.60 -9.98
N ASP A 37 10.66 -8.48 -9.70
CA ASP A 37 10.97 -8.08 -8.32
C ASP A 37 9.68 -7.81 -7.52
N MET A 38 8.62 -7.28 -8.16
CA MET A 38 7.32 -7.07 -7.54
C MET A 38 6.68 -8.41 -7.13
N ALA A 39 6.71 -9.40 -8.03
CA ALA A 39 6.18 -10.74 -7.78
C ALA A 39 7.01 -11.47 -6.70
N ASP A 40 8.34 -11.43 -6.83
CA ASP A 40 9.26 -12.04 -5.86
C ASP A 40 9.07 -11.45 -4.46
N TYR A 41 8.89 -10.12 -4.35
CA TYR A 41 8.65 -9.46 -3.07
C TYR A 41 7.39 -9.98 -2.38
N LEU A 42 6.27 -10.07 -3.09
CA LEU A 42 5.04 -10.64 -2.53
C LEU A 42 5.20 -12.11 -2.19
N SER A 43 5.78 -12.92 -3.08
CA SER A 43 5.99 -14.36 -2.85
C SER A 43 6.88 -14.63 -1.64
N LEU A 44 7.87 -13.77 -1.37
CA LEU A 44 8.79 -13.91 -0.25
C LEU A 44 8.12 -13.59 1.10
N HIS A 45 7.21 -12.60 1.12
CA HIS A 45 6.66 -12.06 2.37
C HIS A 45 5.21 -12.45 2.64
N VAL A 46 4.49 -12.97 1.65
CA VAL A 46 3.10 -13.45 1.79
C VAL A 46 3.10 -14.98 1.76
N TRP A 47 3.22 -15.59 2.93
CA TRP A 47 3.30 -17.04 3.08
C TRP A 47 1.94 -17.76 2.98
N ASP A 48 0.82 -17.05 3.11
CA ASP A 48 -0.53 -17.59 2.98
C ASP A 48 -1.45 -16.52 2.36
N SER A 49 -1.78 -16.70 1.08
CA SER A 49 -2.66 -15.78 0.34
C SER A 49 -4.08 -15.77 0.90
N LYS A 50 -4.57 -16.90 1.42
CA LYS A 50 -5.92 -17.01 2.00
C LYS A 50 -6.07 -16.26 3.32
N GLN A 51 -4.96 -16.04 4.04
CA GLN A 51 -4.91 -15.24 5.26
C GLN A 51 -4.36 -13.84 4.99
N SER A 52 -4.39 -13.38 3.75
CA SER A 52 -3.93 -12.06 3.36
C SER A 52 -5.04 -11.22 2.72
N LEU A 53 -4.89 -9.92 2.81
CA LEU A 53 -5.71 -8.95 2.07
C LEU A 53 -4.84 -7.76 1.70
N CYS A 54 -4.94 -7.33 0.45
CA CYS A 54 -4.25 -6.15 -0.05
C CYS A 54 -5.21 -4.99 -0.25
N ILE A 55 -4.84 -3.81 0.26
CA ILE A 55 -5.42 -2.54 -0.18
C ILE A 55 -4.43 -1.90 -1.13
N ILE A 56 -4.84 -1.72 -2.36
CA ILE A 56 -4.09 -0.97 -3.37
C ILE A 56 -4.76 0.38 -3.62
N GLU A 57 -3.99 1.46 -3.64
CA GLU A 57 -4.53 2.76 -3.95
C GLU A 57 -5.07 2.80 -5.39
N LYS A 58 -6.36 3.14 -5.52
CA LYS A 58 -7.01 3.26 -6.82
C LYS A 58 -6.53 4.51 -7.53
N VAL A 59 -5.87 4.30 -8.65
CA VAL A 59 -5.33 5.39 -9.47
C VAL A 59 -6.25 5.73 -10.63
N HIS A 60 -6.26 7.00 -11.01
CA HIS A 60 -7.00 7.53 -12.16
C HIS A 60 -6.09 8.42 -12.99
N SER A 61 -6.35 8.47 -14.28
CA SER A 61 -5.81 9.51 -15.14
C SER A 61 -6.60 10.81 -14.97
N PHE A 62 -5.92 11.95 -15.03
CA PHE A 62 -6.54 13.26 -15.00
C PHE A 62 -6.22 14.02 -16.28
N PRO A 63 -7.15 14.86 -16.77
CA PRO A 63 -6.87 15.78 -17.87
C PRO A 63 -5.63 16.64 -17.56
N GLY A 64 -4.75 16.81 -18.55
CA GLY A 64 -3.52 17.60 -18.37
C GLY A 64 -2.31 16.83 -17.81
N GLN A 65 -2.45 15.55 -17.49
CA GLN A 65 -1.28 14.70 -17.22
C GLN A 65 -0.52 14.40 -18.51
N GLY A 66 0.81 14.39 -18.44
CA GLY A 66 1.63 13.97 -19.56
C GLY A 66 1.36 12.52 -19.98
N VAL A 67 1.20 12.29 -21.26
CA VAL A 67 0.85 10.98 -21.84
C VAL A 67 1.82 9.87 -21.38
N VAL A 68 3.11 10.13 -21.42
CA VAL A 68 4.15 9.17 -20.98
C VAL A 68 4.03 8.84 -19.50
N SER A 69 3.80 9.85 -18.67
CA SER A 69 3.64 9.65 -17.21
C SER A 69 2.40 8.83 -16.90
N THR A 70 1.28 9.14 -17.56
CA THR A 70 0.01 8.43 -17.41
C THR A 70 0.14 6.97 -17.83
N PHE A 71 0.78 6.71 -18.98
CA PHE A 71 1.02 5.36 -19.47
C PHE A 71 1.92 4.55 -18.51
N THR A 72 3.03 5.14 -18.06
CA THR A 72 3.97 4.48 -17.13
C THR A 72 3.30 4.16 -15.80
N PHE A 73 2.47 5.08 -15.30
CA PHE A 73 1.73 4.89 -14.06
C PHE A 73 0.66 3.81 -14.19
N GLY A 74 -0.14 3.87 -15.26
CA GLY A 74 -1.17 2.85 -15.56
C GLY A 74 -0.56 1.46 -15.78
N LYS A 75 0.58 1.39 -16.47
CA LYS A 75 1.32 0.13 -16.64
C LYS A 75 1.74 -0.46 -15.29
N ASN A 76 2.34 0.34 -14.40
CA ASN A 76 2.75 -0.13 -13.07
C ASN A 76 1.56 -0.60 -12.24
N TYR A 77 0.46 0.14 -12.29
CA TYR A 77 -0.78 -0.24 -11.61
C TYR A 77 -1.33 -1.59 -12.10
N GLY A 78 -1.46 -1.75 -13.43
CA GLY A 78 -1.91 -3.01 -14.04
C GLY A 78 -0.99 -4.19 -13.72
N GLN A 79 0.33 -3.96 -13.61
CA GLN A 79 1.29 -4.98 -13.18
C GLN A 79 0.99 -5.46 -11.77
N TRP A 80 0.73 -4.56 -10.82
CA TRP A 80 0.36 -4.94 -9.45
C TRP A 80 -0.93 -5.77 -9.42
N LEU A 81 -1.98 -5.34 -10.14
CA LEU A 81 -3.25 -6.07 -10.19
C LEU A 81 -3.06 -7.48 -10.77
N GLY A 82 -2.29 -7.61 -11.85
CA GLY A 82 -1.97 -8.89 -12.46
C GLY A 82 -1.19 -9.82 -11.54
N ILE A 83 -0.20 -9.30 -10.81
CA ILE A 83 0.59 -10.08 -9.85
C ILE A 83 -0.28 -10.52 -8.68
N LEU A 84 -1.07 -9.63 -8.09
CA LEU A 84 -1.98 -9.98 -6.98
C LEU A 84 -2.94 -11.10 -7.39
N ALA A 85 -3.53 -10.98 -8.59
CA ALA A 85 -4.42 -12.00 -9.13
C ALA A 85 -3.69 -13.34 -9.39
N SER A 86 -2.48 -13.31 -9.94
CA SER A 86 -1.71 -14.53 -10.23
C SER A 86 -1.21 -15.27 -8.99
N LEU A 87 -1.06 -14.56 -7.87
CA LEU A 87 -0.67 -15.12 -6.58
C LEU A 87 -1.88 -15.45 -5.68
N ASP A 88 -3.10 -15.36 -6.21
CA ASP A 88 -4.34 -15.56 -5.46
C ASP A 88 -4.42 -14.71 -4.19
N ILE A 89 -3.86 -13.50 -4.20
CA ILE A 89 -3.93 -12.54 -3.10
C ILE A 89 -5.18 -11.68 -3.28
N PRO A 90 -6.18 -11.79 -2.38
CA PRO A 90 -7.36 -10.92 -2.44
C PRO A 90 -6.96 -9.45 -2.30
N TYR A 91 -7.57 -8.58 -3.11
CA TYR A 91 -7.31 -7.15 -3.04
C TYR A 91 -8.56 -6.28 -3.21
N ILE A 92 -8.49 -5.07 -2.67
CA ILE A 92 -9.50 -4.03 -2.79
C ILE A 92 -8.82 -2.76 -3.28
N GLU A 93 -9.36 -2.18 -4.35
CA GLU A 93 -8.93 -0.88 -4.87
C GLU A 93 -9.62 0.24 -4.11
N VAL A 94 -8.86 1.09 -3.42
CA VAL A 94 -9.40 2.16 -2.57
C VAL A 94 -8.92 3.54 -3.04
N PRO A 95 -9.86 4.46 -3.36
CA PRO A 95 -9.49 5.83 -3.72
C PRO A 95 -8.75 6.55 -2.58
N PRO A 96 -7.79 7.46 -2.90
CA PRO A 96 -7.04 8.22 -1.89
C PRO A 96 -7.92 8.90 -0.85
N LYS A 97 -9.02 9.54 -1.30
CA LYS A 97 -9.97 10.24 -0.42
C LYS A 97 -10.53 9.34 0.68
N ASN A 98 -10.77 8.06 0.38
CA ASN A 98 -11.43 7.14 1.31
C ASN A 98 -10.49 6.70 2.43
N TRP A 99 -9.29 6.24 2.10
CA TRP A 99 -8.35 5.80 3.11
C TRP A 99 -7.74 6.97 3.90
N MET A 100 -7.50 8.14 3.26
CA MET A 100 -7.01 9.32 3.96
C MET A 100 -8.02 9.83 4.99
N LYS A 101 -9.33 9.81 4.68
CA LYS A 101 -10.39 10.22 5.61
C LYS A 101 -10.37 9.41 6.91
N PHE A 102 -9.93 8.16 6.87
CA PHE A 102 -9.79 7.32 8.06
C PHE A 102 -8.79 7.90 9.07
N TYR A 103 -7.80 8.63 8.61
CA TYR A 103 -6.75 9.26 9.44
C TYR A 103 -7.09 10.70 9.87
N GLY A 104 -8.29 11.18 9.57
CA GLY A 104 -8.76 12.50 9.96
C GLY A 104 -8.60 13.58 8.89
N ALA A 105 -8.55 14.82 9.35
CA ALA A 105 -8.43 15.97 8.45
C ALA A 105 -7.04 16.03 7.81
N MET A 106 -7.00 16.27 6.50
CA MET A 106 -5.76 16.36 5.74
C MET A 106 -5.45 17.81 5.36
N PRO A 107 -4.17 18.24 5.44
CA PRO A 107 -3.73 19.51 4.91
C PRO A 107 -4.10 19.67 3.43
N LYS A 108 -4.51 20.87 3.05
CA LYS A 108 -4.85 21.18 1.64
C LYS A 108 -3.61 21.21 0.77
N ASP A 109 -2.52 21.79 1.27
CA ASP A 109 -1.25 21.82 0.56
C ASP A 109 -0.68 20.40 0.37
N LYS A 110 -0.18 20.12 -0.83
CA LYS A 110 0.32 18.79 -1.21
C LYS A 110 1.58 18.39 -0.42
N LYS A 111 2.48 19.33 -0.18
CA LYS A 111 3.76 19.06 0.53
C LYS A 111 3.50 18.84 2.02
N GLU A 112 2.65 19.68 2.61
CA GLU A 112 2.25 19.54 4.01
C GLU A 112 1.51 18.22 4.23
N ARG A 113 0.59 17.85 3.33
CA ARG A 113 -0.13 16.59 3.38
C ARG A 113 0.81 15.39 3.32
N LYS A 114 1.81 15.39 2.43
CA LYS A 114 2.80 14.31 2.36
C LYS A 114 3.62 14.18 3.65
N ASN A 115 4.02 15.30 4.24
CA ASN A 115 4.75 15.29 5.50
C ASN A 115 3.86 14.81 6.66
N HIS A 116 2.58 15.21 6.67
CA HIS A 116 1.60 14.76 7.66
C HIS A 116 1.37 13.25 7.59
N LEU A 117 1.15 12.69 6.38
CA LEU A 117 1.00 11.25 6.17
C LEU A 117 2.25 10.48 6.61
N LYS A 118 3.44 10.99 6.28
CA LYS A 118 4.71 10.41 6.76
C LYS A 118 4.79 10.39 8.28
N HIS A 119 4.39 11.47 8.95
CA HIS A 119 4.38 11.54 10.42
C HIS A 119 3.41 10.52 11.02
N LEU A 120 2.20 10.41 10.48
CA LEU A 120 1.22 9.39 10.89
C LEU A 120 1.78 7.97 10.73
N ALA A 121 2.37 7.67 9.58
CA ALA A 121 2.97 6.36 9.32
C ALA A 121 4.12 6.05 10.31
N GLN A 122 4.97 7.06 10.62
CA GLN A 122 6.04 6.91 11.62
C GLN A 122 5.50 6.59 13.02
N GLY A 123 4.36 7.16 13.39
CA GLY A 123 3.71 6.86 14.67
C GLY A 123 3.14 5.43 14.73
N ILE A 124 2.74 4.86 13.59
CA ILE A 124 2.21 3.49 13.51
C ILE A 124 3.32 2.44 13.61
N ILE A 125 4.48 2.69 12.98
CA ILE A 125 5.61 1.77 12.96
C ILE A 125 6.91 2.48 13.39
N PRO A 126 7.08 2.83 14.67
CA PRO A 126 8.22 3.62 15.15
C PRO A 126 9.57 2.93 14.95
N GLN A 127 9.60 1.61 14.83
CA GLN A 127 10.81 0.81 14.64
C GLN A 127 11.38 0.86 13.21
N VAL A 128 10.63 1.41 12.23
CA VAL A 128 11.08 1.57 10.85
C VAL A 128 11.26 3.04 10.53
N LYS A 129 12.37 3.40 9.88
CA LYS A 129 12.56 4.77 9.38
C LYS A 129 11.66 5.03 8.18
N VAL A 130 10.56 5.73 8.40
CA VAL A 130 9.59 6.02 7.34
C VAL A 130 10.11 7.08 6.38
N THR A 131 10.05 6.78 5.09
CA THR A 131 10.31 7.72 3.99
C THR A 131 9.01 8.18 3.33
N LEU A 132 9.06 9.19 2.46
CA LEU A 132 7.90 9.62 1.69
C LEU A 132 7.42 8.55 0.69
N TYR A 133 8.29 7.62 0.29
CA TYR A 133 7.94 6.54 -0.64
C TYR A 133 7.09 5.43 -0.01
N ILE A 134 7.33 5.15 1.27
CA ILE A 134 6.65 4.03 1.95
C ILE A 134 5.51 4.48 2.87
N ALA A 135 5.37 5.79 3.09
CA ALA A 135 4.39 6.33 4.03
C ALA A 135 2.96 5.93 3.68
N ASP A 136 2.56 6.14 2.43
CA ASP A 136 1.20 5.85 1.98
C ASP A 136 0.93 4.34 1.99
N ALA A 137 1.89 3.52 1.60
CA ALA A 137 1.79 2.05 1.67
C ALA A 137 1.62 1.53 3.10
N ILE A 138 2.33 2.12 4.08
CA ILE A 138 2.18 1.79 5.51
C ILE A 138 0.77 2.14 5.99
N LEU A 139 0.28 3.31 5.63
CA LEU A 139 -1.06 3.74 5.99
C LEU A 139 -2.14 2.86 5.35
N LEU A 140 -1.97 2.47 4.08
CA LEU A 140 -2.87 1.54 3.39
C LEU A 140 -2.88 0.15 4.06
N ALA A 141 -1.73 -0.39 4.43
CA ALA A 141 -1.64 -1.66 5.15
C ALA A 141 -2.30 -1.59 6.54
N ASN A 142 -2.10 -0.49 7.27
CA ASN A 142 -2.78 -0.28 8.55
C ASN A 142 -4.30 -0.06 8.38
N TYR A 143 -4.72 0.66 7.35
CA TYR A 143 -6.12 0.83 6.99
C TYR A 143 -6.76 -0.53 6.69
N CYS A 144 -6.10 -1.39 5.91
CA CYS A 144 -6.50 -2.76 5.67
C CYS A 144 -6.71 -3.52 6.99
N LYS A 145 -5.71 -3.52 7.86
CA LYS A 145 -5.76 -4.18 9.16
C LYS A 145 -6.93 -3.70 10.03
N ARG A 146 -7.20 -2.40 10.06
CA ARG A 146 -8.21 -1.80 10.94
C ARG A 146 -9.64 -1.92 10.43
N GLN A 147 -9.84 -1.86 9.12
CA GLN A 147 -11.18 -1.84 8.52
C GLN A 147 -11.68 -3.23 8.13
N TYR A 148 -10.81 -4.09 7.64
CA TYR A 148 -11.25 -5.34 7.02
C TYR A 148 -10.89 -6.58 7.84
N ILE A 149 -9.76 -6.57 8.54
CA ILE A 149 -9.34 -7.73 9.32
C ILE A 149 -10.13 -7.88 10.63
N GLN A 150 -10.66 -6.80 11.19
CA GLN A 150 -11.51 -6.89 12.38
C GLN A 150 -12.91 -7.48 12.09
N VAL A 151 -13.37 -7.42 10.85
CA VAL A 151 -14.66 -7.97 10.42
C VAL A 151 -14.59 -9.48 10.18
N TYR A 152 -13.41 -10.02 9.90
CA TYR A 152 -13.17 -11.45 9.59
C TYR A 152 -12.59 -12.24 10.77
N ARG A 153 -12.75 -11.78 12.00
CA ARG A 153 -12.50 -12.68 13.15
C ARG A 153 -13.66 -13.66 13.26
N PRO A 154 -13.40 -14.99 13.12
CA PRO A 154 -14.37 -16.01 13.48
C PRO A 154 -14.69 -15.96 14.97
#